data_9c2691cc587723d01b62f02ba345584b
#
_entry.id   9c2691cc587723d01b62f02ba345584b
#
_cell.length_a   1.000
_cell.length_b   1.000
_cell.length_c   1.000
_cell.angle_alpha   90.00
_cell.angle_beta   90.00
_cell.angle_gamma   90.00
#
_symmetry.space_group_name_H-M   'P 1'
#
loop_
_entity.id
_entity.type
_entity.pdbx_description
1 polymer ?
#
loop_
_entity_poly.entity_id
_entity_poly.type
_entity_poly.pdbx_seq_one_letter_code
_entity_poly.pdbx_strand_id
1 'polypeptide(L)'
;MKHSEGFERLVEDAKSRIRELSVEQARERLAENPAARLIDVREDHEWQVGHAAGAAHMGRGIIERDIERAIPDKETELILYCGGGYRSALACDNLQRIGYRNVYSLDGGWTAWQASGAPTTTEGE
;
A
#
# COMPACT_ATOMS: atom_id res chain seq x y z
N MET A 1 2.62 -0.60 -18.52
CA MET A 1 3.99 -1.04 -18.74
C MET A 1 4.12 -2.54 -18.50
N LYS A 2 4.87 -3.21 -19.35
CA LYS A 2 5.11 -4.64 -19.18
C LYS A 2 6.29 -4.87 -18.24
N HIS A 3 6.07 -5.67 -17.22
CA HIS A 3 7.12 -6.02 -16.25
C HIS A 3 7.88 -7.27 -16.69
N SER A 4 9.05 -7.46 -16.11
CA SER A 4 9.85 -8.66 -16.35
C SER A 4 9.12 -9.90 -15.84
N GLU A 5 9.34 -11.01 -16.52
CA GLU A 5 8.67 -12.25 -16.21
C GLU A 5 8.93 -12.75 -14.79
N GLY A 6 10.19 -12.64 -14.34
CA GLY A 6 10.54 -13.04 -12.97
C GLY A 6 9.85 -12.20 -11.91
N PHE A 7 9.78 -10.89 -12.17
CA PHE A 7 9.09 -9.97 -11.26
C PHE A 7 7.60 -10.30 -11.19
N GLU A 8 6.99 -10.54 -12.36
CA GLU A 8 5.57 -10.89 -12.41
C GLU A 8 5.27 -12.19 -11.67
N ARG A 9 6.15 -13.19 -11.78
CA ARG A 9 5.97 -14.44 -11.05
C ARG A 9 6.09 -14.25 -9.54
N LEU A 10 7.04 -13.43 -9.11
CA LEU A 10 7.20 -13.12 -7.69
C LEU A 10 5.95 -12.45 -7.13
N VAL A 11 5.41 -11.48 -7.86
CA VAL A 11 4.20 -10.76 -7.43
C VAL A 11 2.99 -11.69 -7.43
N GLU A 12 2.83 -12.51 -8.45
CA GLU A 12 1.72 -13.45 -8.52
C GLU A 12 1.76 -14.43 -7.35
N ASP A 13 2.95 -14.90 -7.01
CA ASP A 13 3.14 -15.77 -5.84
C ASP A 13 2.72 -15.06 -4.55
N ALA A 14 3.15 -13.82 -4.36
CA ALA A 14 2.76 -13.03 -3.19
C ALA A 14 1.24 -12.82 -3.14
N LYS A 15 0.63 -12.54 -4.29
CA LYS A 15 -0.81 -12.30 -4.36
C LYS A 15 -1.65 -13.50 -3.94
N SER A 16 -1.08 -14.70 -4.01
CA SER A 16 -1.80 -15.89 -3.55
C SER A 16 -1.98 -15.92 -2.02
N ARG A 17 -1.24 -15.08 -1.29
CA ARG A 17 -1.25 -15.07 0.18
C ARG A 17 -1.78 -13.78 0.79
N ILE A 18 -2.07 -12.76 -0.03
CA ILE A 18 -2.51 -11.45 0.49
C ILE A 18 -3.97 -11.20 0.12
N ARG A 19 -4.51 -10.13 0.67
CA ARG A 19 -5.85 -9.64 0.33
C ARG A 19 -5.70 -8.31 -0.38
N GLU A 20 -6.52 -8.10 -1.41
CA GLU A 20 -6.52 -6.86 -2.18
C GLU A 20 -7.85 -6.15 -2.02
N LEU A 21 -7.82 -4.83 -2.08
CA LEU A 21 -9.00 -3.98 -2.02
C LEU A 21 -9.05 -3.10 -3.27
N SER A 22 -10.24 -2.87 -3.80
CA SER A 22 -10.43 -1.82 -4.79
C SER A 22 -10.32 -0.46 -4.13
N VAL A 23 -10.19 0.60 -4.92
CA VAL A 23 -10.18 1.97 -4.38
C VAL A 23 -11.44 2.23 -3.58
N GLU A 24 -12.59 1.82 -4.09
CA GLU A 24 -13.87 2.02 -3.41
C GLU A 24 -13.89 1.33 -2.05
N GLN A 25 -13.47 0.07 -2.01
CA GLN A 25 -13.42 -0.68 -0.76
C GLN A 25 -12.45 -0.05 0.23
N ALA A 26 -11.29 0.38 -0.26
CA ALA A 26 -10.28 1.02 0.59
C ALA A 26 -10.84 2.31 1.20
N ARG A 27 -11.51 3.12 0.39
CA ARG A 27 -12.08 4.38 0.89
C ARG A 27 -13.17 4.14 1.92
N GLU A 28 -13.97 3.09 1.73
CA GLU A 28 -14.99 2.72 2.72
C GLU A 28 -14.34 2.33 4.04
N ARG A 29 -13.30 1.52 4.00
CA ARG A 29 -12.61 1.09 5.22
C ARG A 29 -11.96 2.25 5.96
N LEU A 30 -11.34 3.16 5.20
CA LEU A 30 -10.71 4.33 5.81
C LEU A 30 -11.75 5.24 6.46
N ALA A 31 -12.94 5.35 5.87
CA ALA A 31 -14.01 6.15 6.44
C ALA A 31 -14.61 5.50 7.69
N GLU A 32 -14.74 4.19 7.71
CA GLU A 32 -15.35 3.45 8.82
C GLU A 32 -14.42 3.28 10.01
N ASN A 33 -13.11 3.20 9.75
CA ASN A 33 -12.13 2.96 10.79
C ASN A 33 -11.09 4.07 10.83
N PRO A 34 -11.26 5.06 11.72
CA PRO A 34 -10.29 6.18 11.80
C PRO A 34 -8.88 5.74 12.17
N ALA A 35 -8.70 4.54 12.74
CA ALA A 35 -7.39 4.03 13.08
C ALA A 35 -6.70 3.33 11.91
N ALA A 36 -7.41 3.08 10.82
CA ALA A 36 -6.80 2.46 9.63
C ALA A 36 -5.79 3.42 9.00
N ARG A 37 -4.71 2.85 8.46
CA ARG A 37 -3.61 3.63 7.92
C ARG A 37 -3.42 3.30 6.44
N LEU A 38 -3.39 4.36 5.62
CA LEU A 38 -3.09 4.25 4.19
C LEU A 38 -1.60 4.57 4.02
N ILE A 39 -0.84 3.66 3.43
CA ILE A 39 0.61 3.79 3.33
C ILE A 39 1.06 3.69 1.88
N ASP A 40 1.77 4.72 1.43
CA ASP A 40 2.38 4.78 0.10
C ASP A 40 3.76 4.12 0.19
N VAL A 41 3.96 3.03 -0.56
CA VAL A 41 5.25 2.31 -0.54
C VAL A 41 6.10 2.61 -1.77
N ARG A 42 5.72 3.65 -2.54
CA ARG A 42 6.49 4.05 -3.73
C ARG A 42 7.80 4.74 -3.32
N GLU A 43 8.61 5.07 -4.32
CA GLU A 43 9.87 5.78 -4.10
C GLU A 43 9.62 7.25 -3.72
N ASP A 44 10.63 7.88 -3.12
CA ASP A 44 10.52 9.27 -2.65
C ASP A 44 10.13 10.22 -3.77
N HIS A 45 10.72 10.07 -4.94
CA HIS A 45 10.43 10.99 -6.05
C HIS A 45 9.00 10.83 -6.55
N GLU A 46 8.42 9.64 -6.45
CA GLU A 46 7.02 9.42 -6.82
C GLU A 46 6.09 10.11 -5.82
N TRP A 47 6.37 9.95 -4.54
CA TRP A 47 5.61 10.56 -3.46
C TRP A 47 5.59 12.09 -3.58
N GLN A 48 6.73 12.69 -3.88
CA GLN A 48 6.87 14.13 -3.95
C GLN A 48 6.04 14.76 -5.07
N VAL A 49 5.84 14.05 -6.15
CA VAL A 49 5.05 14.56 -7.29
C VAL A 49 3.55 14.56 -6.96
N GLY A 50 3.11 13.61 -6.15
CA GLY A 50 1.70 13.52 -5.74
C GLY A 50 1.41 12.20 -5.08
N HIS A 51 0.47 12.21 -4.13
CA HIS A 51 0.09 10.99 -3.43
C HIS A 51 -1.34 11.11 -2.92
N ALA A 52 -1.90 10.01 -2.43
CA ALA A 52 -3.25 9.99 -1.89
C ALA A 52 -3.33 10.86 -0.64
N ALA A 53 -4.37 11.68 -0.56
CA ALA A 53 -4.58 12.52 0.63
C ALA A 53 -4.79 11.62 1.84
N GLY A 54 -4.13 11.93 2.93
CA GLY A 54 -4.21 11.16 4.18
C GLY A 54 -3.23 9.99 4.26
N ALA A 55 -2.47 9.72 3.20
CA ALA A 55 -1.48 8.64 3.23
C ALA A 55 -0.22 9.06 3.97
N ALA A 56 0.42 8.08 4.60
CA ALA A 56 1.77 8.23 5.12
C ALA A 56 2.72 7.59 4.11
N HIS A 57 3.96 8.06 4.07
CA HIS A 57 4.96 7.50 3.17
C HIS A 57 5.91 6.58 3.92
N MET A 58 6.02 5.35 3.45
CA MET A 58 7.00 4.40 3.98
C MET A 58 7.41 3.50 2.82
N GLY A 59 8.49 3.88 2.14
CA GLY A 59 8.93 3.24 0.91
C GLY A 59 9.23 1.76 1.06
N ARG A 60 9.06 1.03 -0.03
CA ARG A 60 9.23 -0.42 -0.04
C ARG A 60 10.61 -0.87 0.48
N GLY A 61 11.63 -0.06 0.24
CA GLY A 61 12.99 -0.41 0.66
C GLY A 61 13.24 -0.36 2.17
N ILE A 62 12.34 0.29 2.92
CA ILE A 62 12.55 0.46 4.36
C ILE A 62 11.37 -0.01 5.21
N ILE A 63 10.26 -0.39 4.59
CA ILE A 63 9.04 -0.68 5.35
C ILE A 63 9.20 -1.86 6.31
N GLU A 64 9.86 -2.92 5.89
CA GLU A 64 10.07 -4.07 6.77
C GLU A 64 10.91 -3.71 7.98
N ARG A 65 11.86 -2.80 7.81
CA ARG A 65 12.73 -2.36 8.90
C ARG A 65 12.00 -1.46 9.88
N ASP A 66 11.12 -0.59 9.37
CA ASP A 66 10.60 0.53 10.16
C ASP A 66 9.16 0.37 10.64
N ILE A 67 8.39 -0.57 10.08
CA ILE A 67 6.95 -0.63 10.35
C ILE A 67 6.64 -0.89 11.83
N GLU A 68 7.37 -1.77 12.48
CA GLU A 68 7.07 -2.12 13.87
C GLU A 68 7.30 -0.95 14.83
N ARG A 69 8.26 -0.09 14.51
CA ARG A 69 8.51 1.10 15.31
C ARG A 69 7.42 2.15 15.05
N ALA A 70 7.00 2.30 13.80
CA ALA A 70 6.01 3.30 13.43
C ALA A 70 4.60 2.91 13.84
N ILE A 71 4.26 1.64 13.71
CA ILE A 71 2.91 1.12 13.98
C ILE A 71 3.06 -0.20 14.75
N PRO A 72 3.29 -0.13 16.06
CA PRO A 72 3.57 -1.33 16.85
C PRO A 72 2.39 -2.29 16.98
N ASP A 73 1.15 -1.82 16.88
CA ASP A 73 -0.02 -2.67 17.03
C ASP A 73 -0.25 -3.50 15.76
N LYS A 74 -0.02 -4.82 15.88
CA LYS A 74 -0.13 -5.76 14.76
C LYS A 74 -1.57 -5.97 14.28
N GLU A 75 -2.56 -5.47 15.01
CA GLU A 75 -3.96 -5.54 14.61
C GLU A 75 -4.40 -4.32 13.81
N THR A 76 -3.55 -3.31 13.69
CA THR A 76 -3.89 -2.09 12.94
C THR A 76 -4.21 -2.45 11.49
N GLU A 77 -5.30 -1.90 10.98
CA GLU A 77 -5.68 -2.10 9.58
C GLU A 77 -4.78 -1.25 8.70
N LEU A 78 -4.03 -1.90 7.81
CA LEU A 78 -3.06 -1.25 6.94
C LEU A 78 -3.47 -1.47 5.48
N ILE A 79 -3.52 -0.39 4.73
CA ILE A 79 -3.80 -0.46 3.29
C ILE A 79 -2.58 0.14 2.59
N LEU A 80 -1.85 -0.69 1.86
CA LEU A 80 -0.63 -0.31 1.18
C LEU A 80 -0.88 -0.10 -0.30
N TYR A 81 -0.27 0.93 -0.89
CA TYR A 81 -0.38 1.11 -2.33
C TYR A 81 0.96 1.50 -2.95
N CYS A 82 1.12 1.15 -4.21
CA CYS A 82 2.24 1.58 -5.03
C CYS A 82 1.68 2.13 -6.35
N GLY A 83 2.44 2.07 -7.43
CA GLY A 83 1.97 2.59 -8.71
C GLY A 83 0.82 1.79 -9.30
N GLY A 84 0.96 0.47 -9.36
CA GLY A 84 -0.02 -0.42 -9.99
C GLY A 84 -0.40 -1.64 -9.19
N GLY A 85 0.06 -1.76 -7.95
CA GLY A 85 -0.29 -2.88 -7.08
C GLY A 85 0.73 -3.99 -7.00
N TYR A 86 1.87 -3.85 -7.64
CA TYR A 86 2.91 -4.88 -7.66
C TYR A 86 3.82 -4.81 -6.43
N ARG A 87 4.44 -3.66 -6.19
CA ARG A 87 5.34 -3.47 -5.04
C ARG A 87 4.58 -3.59 -3.72
N SER A 88 3.33 -3.09 -3.68
CA SER A 88 2.51 -3.18 -2.47
C SER A 88 2.12 -4.62 -2.15
N ALA A 89 1.92 -5.46 -3.17
CA ALA A 89 1.65 -6.87 -2.93
C ALA A 89 2.82 -7.56 -2.24
N LEU A 90 4.05 -7.27 -2.68
CA LEU A 90 5.25 -7.83 -2.04
C LEU A 90 5.40 -7.31 -0.61
N ALA A 91 5.14 -6.03 -0.39
CA ALA A 91 5.20 -5.45 0.96
C ALA A 91 4.17 -6.09 1.88
N CYS A 92 2.93 -6.27 1.39
CA CYS A 92 1.89 -6.92 2.18
C CYS A 92 2.28 -8.32 2.62
N ASP A 93 2.83 -9.11 1.70
CA ASP A 93 3.24 -10.46 2.00
C ASP A 93 4.30 -10.47 3.11
N ASN A 94 5.28 -9.56 3.03
CA ASN A 94 6.32 -9.47 4.04
C ASN A 94 5.78 -8.97 5.38
N LEU A 95 4.87 -8.02 5.38
CA LEU A 95 4.30 -7.53 6.65
C LEU A 95 3.49 -8.62 7.35
N GLN A 96 2.81 -9.48 6.59
CA GLN A 96 2.13 -10.63 7.18
C GLN A 96 3.13 -11.58 7.86
N ARG A 97 4.30 -11.76 7.26
CA ARG A 97 5.36 -12.59 7.85
C ARG A 97 5.92 -11.99 9.13
N ILE A 98 5.91 -10.66 9.23
CA ILE A 98 6.32 -9.96 10.46
C ILE A 98 5.27 -10.11 11.55
N GLY A 99 4.01 -10.38 11.17
CA GLY A 99 2.94 -10.62 12.13
C GLY A 99 1.73 -9.70 12.02
N TYR A 100 1.70 -8.80 11.04
CA TYR A 100 0.54 -7.93 10.84
C TYR A 100 -0.61 -8.74 10.28
N ARG A 101 -1.80 -8.60 10.86
CA ARG A 101 -2.95 -9.45 10.55
C ARG A 101 -4.00 -8.79 9.67
N ASN A 102 -3.99 -7.47 9.56
CA ASN A 102 -5.00 -6.73 8.80
C ASN A 102 -4.35 -5.89 7.73
N VAL A 103 -3.59 -6.52 6.83
CA VAL A 103 -2.86 -5.84 5.77
C VAL A 103 -3.51 -6.12 4.44
N TYR A 104 -3.68 -5.07 3.64
CA TYR A 104 -4.29 -5.14 2.31
C TYR A 104 -3.44 -4.39 1.31
N SER A 105 -3.44 -4.85 0.06
CA SER A 105 -2.82 -4.13 -1.04
C SER A 105 -3.93 -3.47 -1.87
N LEU A 106 -3.72 -2.22 -2.25
CA LEU A 106 -4.68 -1.51 -3.08
C LEU A 106 -4.51 -1.94 -4.53
N ASP A 107 -5.51 -2.65 -5.05
CA ASP A 107 -5.50 -3.11 -6.44
C ASP A 107 -5.48 -1.92 -7.38
N GLY A 108 -4.56 -1.95 -8.34
CA GLY A 108 -4.37 -0.84 -9.28
C GLY A 108 -3.63 0.36 -8.72
N GLY A 109 -3.39 0.41 -7.43
CA GLY A 109 -2.54 1.40 -6.78
C GLY A 109 -2.84 2.85 -7.10
N TRP A 110 -1.79 3.64 -7.23
CA TRP A 110 -1.89 5.08 -7.51
C TRP A 110 -2.65 5.37 -8.80
N THR A 111 -2.42 4.55 -9.83
CA THR A 111 -3.12 4.71 -11.10
C THR A 111 -4.64 4.61 -10.91
N ALA A 112 -5.09 3.59 -10.20
CA ALA A 112 -6.52 3.41 -9.93
C ALA A 112 -7.07 4.49 -9.02
N TRP A 113 -6.30 4.91 -8.02
CA TRP A 113 -6.70 5.98 -7.11
C TRP A 113 -6.99 7.26 -7.87
N GLN A 114 -6.07 7.67 -8.75
CA GLN A 114 -6.25 8.87 -9.57
C GLN A 114 -7.43 8.73 -10.52
N ALA A 115 -7.56 7.58 -11.18
CA ALA A 115 -8.62 7.35 -12.15
C ALA A 115 -10.01 7.43 -11.51
N SER A 116 -10.13 7.07 -10.23
CA SER A 116 -11.38 7.10 -9.51
C SER A 116 -11.78 8.50 -9.05
N GLY A 117 -10.90 9.48 -9.16
CA GLY A 117 -11.14 10.84 -8.66
C GLY A 117 -10.97 10.98 -7.17
N ALA A 118 -10.38 9.98 -6.50
CA ALA A 118 -10.14 10.05 -5.06
C ALA A 118 -9.16 11.18 -4.74
N PRO A 119 -9.21 11.76 -3.53
CA PRO A 119 -8.43 12.96 -3.21
C PRO A 119 -6.92 12.70 -3.20
N THR A 120 -6.18 13.67 -3.77
CA THR A 120 -4.73 13.62 -3.86
C THR A 120 -4.14 14.91 -3.33
N THR A 121 -2.85 14.87 -3.00
CA THR A 121 -2.14 16.05 -2.50
C THR A 121 -0.66 15.94 -2.86
N THR A 122 0.03 17.07 -2.83
CA THR A 122 1.50 17.11 -2.91
C THR A 122 2.11 17.49 -1.57
N GLU A 123 1.27 17.72 -0.57
CA GLU A 123 1.74 18.10 0.76
C GLU A 123 2.26 16.90 1.52
N GLY A 124 3.25 17.11 2.36
CA GLY A 124 3.72 16.07 3.25
C GLY A 124 2.62 15.63 4.19
N GLU A 125 2.71 14.41 4.73
CA GLU A 125 1.66 13.88 5.60
C GLU A 125 1.55 14.64 6.95
#